data_9079e2642a0fb490f25b58405a4eece7
#
_entry.id   9079e2642a0fb490f25b58405a4eece7
#
_cell.length_a   1.000
_cell.length_b   1.000
_cell.length_c   1.000
_cell.angle_alpha   90.00
_cell.angle_beta   90.00
_cell.angle_gamma   90.00
#
_symmetry.space_group_name_H-M   'P 1'
#
loop_
_entity.id
_entity.type
_entity.pdbx_description
1 polymer ?
#
loop_
_entity_poly.entity_id
_entity_poly.type
_entity_poly.pdbx_seq_one_letter_code
_entity_poly.pdbx_strand_id
1 'polypeptide(L)'
;KFLCFVVYCFHKNSITLFTVTEQVYYMIELSKNPVLGVFVGTGLTLLIQASSATIGILQNLYAGNLIDLQGALPVLFGDNIGTTITAIIASLGANIAAKRVAGAHVAFNVIGTVVCVIFLVPFTVLIHWFEATLNLAPEMTIAFAHGTFNITNTIVQFPFIGALAYFVTKIIPGEDEVVKYEPLYLDEHFIKQAPSIALGNAKKELLHLGNYAAKAFDLSYKYIIDLDEKVAEKGHKTEEAINTIDEQLTRYLIALSSEALSQKESEVLTNILDSSRDLERIGDHTEALLNLTDYLQRKNVEFSDAALKELEEVYRQTSDFIKDALDSVENNDIEKARSLVERHEAINKIERVLRKTHIKRLNKGECSTQAGVNFIDIISHYTRVSDHAMNLAEKVFAEQI
;
A
#
# COMPACT_ATOMS: atom_id res chain seq x y z
N LYS A 1 14.08 21.58 -18.53
CA LYS A 1 14.86 22.44 -19.46
C LYS A 1 16.02 21.66 -20.13
N PHE A 2 16.69 20.70 -19.46
CA PHE A 2 17.78 19.91 -20.05
C PHE A 2 17.23 18.79 -20.97
N LEU A 3 16.12 18.14 -20.63
CA LEU A 3 15.45 17.16 -21.49
C LEU A 3 14.94 17.81 -22.80
N CYS A 4 14.38 19.03 -22.72
CA CYS A 4 14.09 19.84 -23.91
C CYS A 4 15.36 20.17 -24.71
N PHE A 5 16.50 20.32 -24.06
CA PHE A 5 17.78 20.60 -24.70
C PHE A 5 18.31 19.41 -25.49
N VAL A 6 18.26 18.20 -24.94
CA VAL A 6 18.70 16.97 -25.64
C VAL A 6 17.76 16.64 -26.81
N VAL A 7 16.45 16.77 -26.66
CA VAL A 7 15.45 16.55 -27.74
C VAL A 7 15.51 17.69 -28.79
N TYR A 8 15.80 18.93 -28.37
CA TYR A 8 15.93 20.07 -29.27
C TYR A 8 17.21 20.05 -30.08
N CYS A 9 18.30 19.44 -29.58
CA CYS A 9 19.57 19.27 -30.31
C CYS A 9 19.45 18.34 -31.51
N PHE A 10 18.49 17.43 -31.54
CA PHE A 10 18.25 16.57 -32.72
C PHE A 10 17.53 17.28 -33.89
N HIS A 11 17.02 18.51 -33.67
CA HIS A 11 16.16 19.15 -34.66
C HIS A 11 16.67 20.45 -35.32
N LYS A 12 17.74 21.10 -34.88
CA LYS A 12 18.20 22.34 -35.53
C LYS A 12 19.67 22.76 -35.29
N ASN A 13 20.45 22.77 -36.38
CA ASN A 13 21.60 23.62 -36.73
C ASN A 13 22.96 23.45 -36.04
N SER A 14 24.00 23.62 -36.87
CA SER A 14 25.45 23.49 -36.68
C SER A 14 26.08 24.11 -35.43
N ILE A 15 25.46 25.10 -34.78
CA ILE A 15 25.96 25.75 -33.57
C ILE A 15 25.67 24.89 -32.31
N THR A 16 24.56 24.16 -32.30
CA THR A 16 24.22 23.21 -31.23
C THR A 16 25.11 21.95 -31.26
N LEU A 17 25.58 21.54 -32.43
CA LEU A 17 26.47 20.41 -32.56
C LEU A 17 27.86 20.70 -31.93
N PHE A 18 28.34 21.94 -32.02
CA PHE A 18 29.63 22.33 -31.46
C PHE A 18 29.62 22.36 -29.92
N THR A 19 28.55 22.82 -29.31
CA THR A 19 28.41 22.82 -27.84
C THR A 19 28.16 21.41 -27.26
N VAL A 20 27.52 20.53 -28.02
CA VAL A 20 27.32 19.12 -27.61
C VAL A 20 28.65 18.35 -27.69
N THR A 21 29.46 18.58 -28.73
CA THR A 21 30.78 17.94 -28.85
C THR A 21 31.74 18.38 -27.75
N GLU A 22 31.77 19.64 -27.35
CA GLU A 22 32.59 20.11 -26.21
C GLU A 22 32.18 19.46 -24.90
N GLN A 23 30.87 19.37 -24.62
CA GLN A 23 30.36 18.75 -23.40
C GLN A 23 30.65 17.25 -23.33
N VAL A 24 30.48 16.53 -24.44
CA VAL A 24 30.83 15.10 -24.56
C VAL A 24 32.33 14.89 -24.37
N TYR A 25 33.14 15.75 -24.97
CA TYR A 25 34.62 15.70 -24.82
C TYR A 25 35.01 15.92 -23.34
N TYR A 26 34.41 16.89 -22.68
CA TYR A 26 34.64 17.14 -21.23
C TYR A 26 34.22 15.96 -20.34
N MET A 27 33.11 15.31 -20.65
CA MET A 27 32.68 14.08 -19.96
C MET A 27 33.65 12.92 -20.15
N ILE A 28 34.18 12.74 -21.37
CA ILE A 28 35.21 11.74 -21.67
C ILE A 28 36.51 12.03 -20.91
N GLU A 29 36.93 13.29 -20.85
CA GLU A 29 38.11 13.69 -20.08
C GLU A 29 37.93 13.42 -18.57
N LEU A 30 36.77 13.72 -18.01
CA LEU A 30 36.45 13.40 -16.62
C LEU A 30 36.46 11.90 -16.37
N SER A 31 36.01 11.08 -17.32
CA SER A 31 35.90 9.62 -17.14
C SER A 31 37.26 8.92 -17.05
N LYS A 32 38.38 9.57 -17.42
CA LYS A 32 39.74 9.05 -17.21
C LYS A 32 40.07 8.88 -15.71
N ASN A 33 39.40 9.64 -14.83
CA ASN A 33 39.43 9.39 -13.40
C ASN A 33 38.27 8.46 -13.04
N PRO A 34 38.50 7.26 -12.47
CA PRO A 34 37.43 6.30 -12.20
C PRO A 34 36.32 6.85 -11.30
N VAL A 35 36.65 7.65 -10.31
CA VAL A 35 35.64 8.23 -9.40
C VAL A 35 34.77 9.26 -10.16
N LEU A 36 35.40 10.12 -10.95
CA LEU A 36 34.67 11.10 -11.76
C LEU A 36 33.84 10.41 -12.86
N GLY A 37 34.35 9.32 -13.43
CA GLY A 37 33.60 8.49 -14.40
C GLY A 37 32.30 7.93 -13.80
N VAL A 38 32.34 7.45 -12.56
CA VAL A 38 31.13 7.00 -11.85
C VAL A 38 30.14 8.16 -11.68
N PHE A 39 30.59 9.35 -11.28
CA PHE A 39 29.69 10.51 -11.17
C PHE A 39 29.10 10.94 -12.51
N VAL A 40 29.89 10.86 -13.60
CA VAL A 40 29.40 11.15 -14.96
C VAL A 40 28.30 10.18 -15.34
N GLY A 41 28.51 8.86 -15.18
CA GLY A 41 27.51 7.83 -15.50
C GLY A 41 26.25 7.98 -14.65
N THR A 42 26.41 8.16 -13.34
CA THR A 42 25.29 8.39 -12.41
C THR A 42 24.49 9.62 -12.82
N GLY A 43 25.15 10.76 -13.06
CA GLY A 43 24.50 12.01 -13.44
C GLY A 43 23.78 11.91 -14.78
N LEU A 44 24.41 11.27 -15.79
CA LEU A 44 23.82 11.09 -17.10
C LEU A 44 22.54 10.25 -17.03
N THR A 45 22.59 9.11 -16.34
CA THR A 45 21.43 8.22 -16.21
C THR A 45 20.33 8.83 -15.35
N LEU A 46 20.68 9.56 -14.30
CA LEU A 46 19.72 10.31 -13.49
C LEU A 46 18.96 11.36 -14.31
N LEU A 47 19.63 12.01 -15.24
CA LEU A 47 19.01 13.01 -16.12
C LEU A 47 18.15 12.37 -17.22
N ILE A 48 18.65 11.31 -17.86
CA ILE A 48 17.95 10.62 -18.94
C ILE A 48 16.84 9.71 -18.41
N GLN A 49 16.99 9.17 -17.21
CA GLN A 49 16.10 8.18 -16.56
C GLN A 49 15.94 6.89 -17.39
N ALA A 50 16.93 6.57 -18.21
CA ALA A 50 16.96 5.37 -19.06
C ALA A 50 18.39 4.85 -19.18
N SER A 51 18.73 3.79 -18.45
CA SER A 51 20.05 3.15 -18.48
C SER A 51 20.41 2.64 -19.88
N SER A 52 19.44 2.09 -20.61
CA SER A 52 19.66 1.64 -21.99
C SER A 52 20.13 2.77 -22.93
N ALA A 53 19.68 4.00 -22.72
CA ALA A 53 20.14 5.15 -23.49
C ALA A 53 21.58 5.56 -23.12
N THR A 54 21.90 5.57 -21.81
CA THR A 54 23.28 5.82 -21.34
C THR A 54 24.25 4.77 -21.85
N ILE A 55 23.89 3.49 -21.75
CA ILE A 55 24.69 2.39 -22.28
C ILE A 55 24.85 2.50 -23.81
N GLY A 56 23.79 2.84 -24.56
CA GLY A 56 23.84 3.07 -25.99
C GLY A 56 24.78 4.21 -26.38
N ILE A 57 24.83 5.29 -25.64
CA ILE A 57 25.82 6.37 -25.84
C ILE A 57 27.22 5.84 -25.58
N LEU A 58 27.44 5.10 -24.51
CA LEU A 58 28.75 4.54 -24.15
C LEU A 58 29.27 3.54 -25.19
N GLN A 59 28.38 2.69 -25.72
CA GLN A 59 28.67 1.78 -26.84
C GLN A 59 29.18 2.52 -28.09
N ASN A 60 28.51 3.60 -28.47
CA ASN A 60 28.92 4.41 -29.61
C ASN A 60 30.25 5.13 -29.39
N LEU A 61 30.48 5.64 -28.17
CA LEU A 61 31.78 6.28 -27.83
C LEU A 61 32.93 5.28 -27.86
N TYR A 62 32.71 4.07 -27.33
CA TYR A 62 33.74 3.01 -27.37
C TYR A 62 33.98 2.50 -28.80
N ALA A 63 32.94 2.23 -29.59
CA ALA A 63 33.06 1.82 -30.99
C ALA A 63 33.74 2.88 -31.88
N GLY A 64 33.52 4.16 -31.57
CA GLY A 64 34.18 5.28 -32.24
C GLY A 64 35.61 5.55 -31.77
N ASN A 65 36.19 4.73 -30.88
CA ASN A 65 37.50 4.94 -30.24
C ASN A 65 37.66 6.31 -29.55
N LEU A 66 36.54 6.90 -29.07
CA LEU A 66 36.55 8.17 -28.34
C LEU A 66 36.82 7.97 -26.85
N ILE A 67 36.55 6.80 -26.34
CA ILE A 67 36.81 6.38 -24.95
C ILE A 67 37.41 4.95 -24.98
N ASP A 68 38.39 4.68 -24.14
CA ASP A 68 38.90 3.33 -23.92
C ASP A 68 38.04 2.55 -22.92
N LEU A 69 38.29 1.24 -22.82
CA LEU A 69 37.50 0.40 -21.91
C LEU A 69 37.69 0.80 -20.45
N GLN A 70 38.90 1.22 -20.06
CA GLN A 70 39.22 1.64 -18.69
C GLN A 70 38.46 2.91 -18.27
N GLY A 71 38.22 3.84 -19.21
CA GLY A 71 37.39 5.03 -18.99
C GLY A 71 35.89 4.74 -19.10
N ALA A 72 35.48 3.80 -19.94
CA ALA A 72 34.07 3.44 -20.15
C ALA A 72 33.47 2.69 -18.98
N LEU A 73 34.20 1.77 -18.33
CA LEU A 73 33.73 0.94 -17.24
C LEU A 73 33.25 1.74 -16.00
N PRO A 74 33.99 2.77 -15.52
CA PRO A 74 33.46 3.60 -14.41
C PRO A 74 32.14 4.31 -14.74
N VAL A 75 31.97 4.79 -15.97
CA VAL A 75 30.70 5.41 -16.41
C VAL A 75 29.58 4.37 -16.41
N LEU A 76 29.84 3.15 -16.86
CA LEU A 76 28.91 2.02 -16.80
C LEU A 76 28.53 1.66 -15.36
N PHE A 77 29.49 1.66 -14.42
CA PHE A 77 29.19 1.40 -13.01
C PHE A 77 28.31 2.52 -12.41
N GLY A 78 28.58 3.77 -12.80
CA GLY A 78 27.76 4.92 -12.40
C GLY A 78 26.33 4.87 -12.96
N ASP A 79 26.14 4.36 -14.18
CA ASP A 79 24.82 4.15 -14.77
C ASP A 79 23.93 3.28 -13.89
N ASN A 80 24.45 2.22 -13.30
CA ASN A 80 23.70 1.36 -12.38
C ASN A 80 23.25 2.09 -11.12
N ILE A 81 24.06 3.01 -10.56
CA ILE A 81 23.63 3.86 -9.45
C ILE A 81 22.53 4.82 -9.91
N GLY A 82 22.72 5.47 -11.06
CA GLY A 82 21.73 6.41 -11.62
C GLY A 82 20.35 5.80 -11.85
N THR A 83 20.31 4.53 -12.24
CA THR A 83 19.06 3.79 -12.45
C THR A 83 18.21 3.68 -11.18
N THR A 84 18.82 3.68 -10.00
CA THR A 84 18.09 3.55 -8.73
C THR A 84 17.22 4.75 -8.37
N ILE A 85 17.40 5.90 -9.04
CA ILE A 85 16.61 7.11 -8.78
C ILE A 85 15.11 6.88 -9.02
N THR A 86 14.75 6.05 -9.99
CA THR A 86 13.36 5.71 -10.28
C THR A 86 12.70 4.98 -9.12
N ALA A 87 13.43 4.07 -8.47
CA ALA A 87 12.96 3.38 -7.27
C ALA A 87 12.82 4.33 -6.07
N ILE A 88 13.77 5.28 -5.92
CA ILE A 88 13.69 6.31 -4.88
C ILE A 88 12.43 7.17 -5.09
N ILE A 89 12.21 7.67 -6.31
CA ILE A 89 11.05 8.52 -6.63
C ILE A 89 9.75 7.73 -6.38
N ALA A 90 9.67 6.48 -6.82
CA ALA A 90 8.50 5.63 -6.62
C ALA A 90 8.23 5.33 -5.13
N SER A 91 9.26 5.37 -4.28
CA SER A 91 9.13 5.16 -2.83
C SER A 91 8.72 6.41 -2.05
N LEU A 92 8.72 7.60 -2.69
CA LEU A 92 8.24 8.83 -2.06
C LEU A 92 6.73 8.72 -1.81
N GLY A 93 6.32 8.83 -0.56
CA GLY A 93 4.92 8.63 -0.18
C GLY A 93 4.52 7.18 0.06
N ALA A 94 5.33 6.19 -0.31
CA ALA A 94 5.06 4.78 -0.07
C ALA A 94 5.33 4.36 1.40
N ASN A 95 4.90 3.15 1.76
CA ASN A 95 5.12 2.54 3.06
C ASN A 95 6.62 2.30 3.36
N ILE A 96 6.94 1.94 4.59
CA ILE A 96 8.32 1.77 5.06
C ILE A 96 8.99 0.59 4.34
N ALA A 97 8.26 -0.49 4.05
CA ALA A 97 8.78 -1.64 3.33
C ALA A 97 9.25 -1.24 1.91
N ALA A 98 8.46 -0.47 1.18
CA ALA A 98 8.83 0.04 -0.16
C ALA A 98 10.05 0.98 -0.12
N LYS A 99 10.13 1.85 0.90
CA LYS A 99 11.32 2.71 1.13
C LYS A 99 12.57 1.89 1.41
N ARG A 100 12.46 0.81 2.19
CA ARG A 100 13.56 -0.12 2.47
C ARG A 100 14.00 -0.87 1.22
N VAL A 101 13.08 -1.31 0.36
CA VAL A 101 13.41 -1.94 -0.92
C VAL A 101 14.18 -0.96 -1.83
N ALA A 102 13.70 0.29 -1.96
CA ALA A 102 14.41 1.32 -2.71
C ALA A 102 15.81 1.61 -2.12
N GLY A 103 15.91 1.72 -0.80
CA GLY A 103 17.18 1.89 -0.09
C GLY A 103 18.15 0.72 -0.29
N ALA A 104 17.64 -0.51 -0.27
CA ALA A 104 18.41 -1.72 -0.56
C ALA A 104 18.93 -1.72 -2.01
N HIS A 105 18.10 -1.31 -2.97
CA HIS A 105 18.50 -1.19 -4.37
C HIS A 105 19.63 -0.18 -4.57
N VAL A 106 19.55 0.98 -3.92
CA VAL A 106 20.64 1.98 -3.93
C VAL A 106 21.91 1.40 -3.32
N ALA A 107 21.81 0.85 -2.10
CA ALA A 107 22.96 0.31 -1.38
C ALA A 107 23.64 -0.82 -2.16
N PHE A 108 22.87 -1.73 -2.76
CA PHE A 108 23.38 -2.82 -3.61
C PHE A 108 24.20 -2.28 -4.78
N ASN A 109 23.72 -1.27 -5.50
CA ASN A 109 24.45 -0.70 -6.65
C ASN A 109 25.66 0.13 -6.21
N VAL A 110 25.57 0.88 -5.13
CA VAL A 110 26.72 1.65 -4.59
C VAL A 110 27.82 0.72 -4.13
N ILE A 111 27.50 -0.32 -3.35
CA ILE A 111 28.49 -1.31 -2.86
C ILE A 111 29.16 -2.01 -4.07
N GLY A 112 28.37 -2.47 -5.05
CA GLY A 112 28.89 -3.11 -6.25
C GLY A 112 29.81 -2.20 -7.05
N THR A 113 29.42 -0.94 -7.24
CA THR A 113 30.25 0.06 -7.92
C THR A 113 31.57 0.31 -7.17
N VAL A 114 31.52 0.49 -5.84
CA VAL A 114 32.74 0.68 -5.04
C VAL A 114 33.68 -0.52 -5.18
N VAL A 115 33.17 -1.74 -5.07
CA VAL A 115 33.96 -2.96 -5.24
C VAL A 115 34.58 -3.02 -6.63
N CYS A 116 33.77 -2.78 -7.70
CA CYS A 116 34.29 -2.84 -9.06
C CYS A 116 35.26 -1.70 -9.40
N VAL A 117 35.13 -0.53 -8.81
CA VAL A 117 36.12 0.56 -8.96
C VAL A 117 37.45 0.17 -8.29
N ILE A 118 37.43 -0.45 -7.10
CA ILE A 118 38.64 -0.96 -6.45
C ILE A 118 39.33 -2.04 -7.31
N PHE A 119 38.55 -2.91 -7.92
CA PHE A 119 39.02 -3.98 -8.81
C PHE A 119 38.92 -3.60 -10.29
N LEU A 120 39.00 -2.31 -10.66
CA LEU A 120 38.83 -1.84 -12.02
C LEU A 120 39.83 -2.51 -13.01
N VAL A 121 41.10 -2.58 -12.64
CA VAL A 121 42.13 -3.15 -13.50
C VAL A 121 41.88 -4.63 -13.78
N PRO A 122 41.72 -5.52 -12.78
CA PRO A 122 41.42 -6.92 -13.08
C PRO A 122 40.05 -7.11 -13.80
N PHE A 123 39.07 -6.27 -13.55
CA PHE A 123 37.79 -6.31 -14.27
C PHE A 123 37.97 -5.91 -15.73
N THR A 124 38.77 -4.88 -16.05
CA THR A 124 39.11 -4.47 -17.41
C THR A 124 39.81 -5.61 -18.16
N VAL A 125 40.81 -6.27 -17.52
CA VAL A 125 41.50 -7.43 -18.10
C VAL A 125 40.52 -8.57 -18.39
N LEU A 126 39.58 -8.85 -17.50
CA LEU A 126 38.54 -9.86 -17.70
C LEU A 126 37.66 -9.55 -18.92
N ILE A 127 37.23 -8.30 -19.08
CA ILE A 127 36.41 -7.91 -20.24
C ILE A 127 37.17 -7.98 -21.53
N HIS A 128 38.42 -7.53 -21.55
CA HIS A 128 39.28 -7.71 -22.74
C HIS A 128 39.51 -9.18 -23.08
N TRP A 129 39.64 -10.06 -22.08
CA TRP A 129 39.73 -11.50 -22.33
C TRP A 129 38.45 -12.05 -22.97
N PHE A 130 37.28 -11.63 -22.53
CA PHE A 130 36.01 -11.99 -23.17
C PHE A 130 35.88 -11.41 -24.57
N GLU A 131 36.23 -10.15 -24.76
CA GLU A 131 36.25 -9.49 -26.09
C GLU A 131 37.06 -10.29 -27.08
N ALA A 132 38.30 -10.67 -26.72
CA ALA A 132 39.19 -11.43 -27.56
C ALA A 132 38.75 -12.89 -27.82
N THR A 133 38.25 -13.57 -26.74
CA THR A 133 37.87 -14.99 -26.80
C THR A 133 36.59 -15.22 -27.57
N LEU A 134 35.61 -14.33 -27.37
CA LEU A 134 34.29 -14.40 -28.00
C LEU A 134 34.19 -13.58 -29.29
N ASN A 135 35.25 -12.91 -29.67
CA ASN A 135 35.32 -12.02 -30.83
C ASN A 135 34.17 -11.01 -30.86
N LEU A 136 33.97 -10.32 -29.72
CA LEU A 136 32.88 -9.37 -29.58
C LEU A 136 33.12 -8.10 -30.40
N ALA A 137 32.06 -7.58 -31.02
CA ALA A 137 32.09 -6.23 -31.58
C ALA A 137 32.18 -5.19 -30.44
N PRO A 138 32.75 -4.00 -30.66
CA PRO A 138 32.97 -3.00 -29.62
C PRO A 138 31.67 -2.65 -28.85
N GLU A 139 30.54 -2.51 -29.53
CA GLU A 139 29.25 -2.24 -28.91
C GLU A 139 28.82 -3.41 -28.00
N MET A 140 29.04 -4.64 -28.42
CA MET A 140 28.74 -5.83 -27.64
C MET A 140 29.68 -5.98 -26.45
N THR A 141 30.92 -5.51 -26.50
CA THR A 141 31.87 -5.51 -25.38
C THR A 141 31.34 -4.71 -24.22
N ILE A 142 30.77 -3.51 -24.45
CA ILE A 142 30.13 -2.69 -23.40
C ILE A 142 28.89 -3.36 -22.85
N ALA A 143 28.01 -3.91 -23.69
CA ALA A 143 26.82 -4.64 -23.24
C ALA A 143 27.21 -5.87 -22.40
N PHE A 144 28.23 -6.60 -22.81
CA PHE A 144 28.73 -7.76 -22.09
C PHE A 144 29.37 -7.37 -20.74
N ALA A 145 30.14 -6.27 -20.73
CA ALA A 145 30.67 -5.70 -19.47
C ALA A 145 29.55 -5.32 -18.48
N HIS A 146 28.45 -4.72 -18.95
CA HIS A 146 27.30 -4.39 -18.13
C HIS A 146 26.63 -5.65 -17.54
N GLY A 147 26.41 -6.69 -18.38
CA GLY A 147 25.89 -7.98 -17.89
C GLY A 147 26.82 -8.65 -16.89
N THR A 148 28.13 -8.66 -17.16
CA THR A 148 29.16 -9.24 -16.27
C THR A 148 29.21 -8.51 -14.94
N PHE A 149 29.13 -7.18 -14.93
CA PHE A 149 29.06 -6.39 -13.71
C PHE A 149 27.85 -6.81 -12.84
N ASN A 150 26.65 -6.83 -13.42
CA ASN A 150 25.44 -7.13 -12.68
C ASN A 150 25.41 -8.57 -12.14
N ILE A 151 25.85 -9.55 -12.93
CA ILE A 151 25.94 -10.95 -12.52
C ILE A 151 26.96 -11.11 -11.38
N THR A 152 28.17 -10.54 -11.55
CA THR A 152 29.22 -10.61 -10.54
C THR A 152 28.78 -9.94 -9.25
N ASN A 153 28.17 -8.74 -9.34
CA ASN A 153 27.65 -8.00 -8.21
C ASN A 153 26.60 -8.80 -7.43
N THR A 154 25.69 -9.47 -8.15
CA THR A 154 24.66 -10.34 -7.55
C THR A 154 25.30 -11.53 -6.84
N ILE A 155 26.23 -12.25 -7.48
CA ILE A 155 26.90 -13.41 -6.88
C ILE A 155 27.68 -13.02 -5.62
N VAL A 156 28.41 -11.90 -5.66
CA VAL A 156 29.22 -11.42 -4.53
C VAL A 156 28.35 -10.96 -3.36
N GLN A 157 27.25 -10.27 -3.62
CA GLN A 157 26.39 -9.71 -2.56
C GLN A 157 25.32 -10.69 -2.03
N PHE A 158 24.97 -11.75 -2.79
CA PHE A 158 23.95 -12.71 -2.40
C PHE A 158 24.17 -13.32 -1.00
N PRO A 159 25.36 -13.74 -0.59
CA PRO A 159 25.62 -14.24 0.77
C PRO A 159 25.40 -13.19 1.87
N PHE A 160 25.42 -11.91 1.54
CA PHE A 160 25.33 -10.79 2.47
C PHE A 160 23.96 -10.11 2.49
N ILE A 161 22.94 -10.72 1.85
CA ILE A 161 21.60 -10.12 1.75
C ILE A 161 20.98 -9.81 3.13
N GLY A 162 21.24 -10.65 4.13
CA GLY A 162 20.78 -10.41 5.51
C GLY A 162 21.45 -9.19 6.15
N ALA A 163 22.75 -8.97 5.89
CA ALA A 163 23.48 -7.81 6.35
C ALA A 163 22.99 -6.52 5.67
N LEU A 164 22.71 -6.60 4.36
CA LEU A 164 22.14 -5.50 3.59
C LEU A 164 20.74 -5.11 4.13
N ALA A 165 19.88 -6.10 4.38
CA ALA A 165 18.55 -5.89 4.95
C ALA A 165 18.64 -5.25 6.35
N TYR A 166 19.53 -5.73 7.23
CA TYR A 166 19.78 -5.14 8.54
C TYR A 166 20.24 -3.67 8.44
N PHE A 167 21.20 -3.40 7.55
CA PHE A 167 21.73 -2.06 7.34
C PHE A 167 20.63 -1.08 6.91
N VAL A 168 19.83 -1.47 5.91
CA VAL A 168 18.75 -0.64 5.39
C VAL A 168 17.66 -0.42 6.42
N THR A 169 17.31 -1.45 7.20
CA THR A 169 16.32 -1.33 8.30
C THR A 169 16.79 -0.35 9.37
N LYS A 170 18.11 -0.29 9.63
CA LYS A 170 18.68 0.65 10.59
C LYS A 170 18.70 2.10 10.09
N ILE A 171 18.91 2.30 8.79
CA ILE A 171 18.93 3.64 8.15
C ILE A 171 17.52 4.18 7.96
N ILE A 172 16.55 3.30 7.64
CA ILE A 172 15.14 3.64 7.45
C ILE A 172 14.37 3.02 8.62
N PRO A 173 14.35 3.68 9.80
CA PRO A 173 13.66 3.19 10.97
C PRO A 173 12.15 3.33 10.80
N GLY A 174 11.41 2.58 11.61
CA GLY A 174 9.95 2.56 11.64
C GLY A 174 9.44 1.15 11.37
N GLU A 175 8.20 0.94 11.65
CA GLU A 175 7.44 -0.25 11.30
C GLU A 175 6.21 0.22 10.55
N ASP A 176 5.88 -0.45 9.45
CA ASP A 176 4.55 -0.33 8.92
C ASP A 176 3.62 -0.85 10.03
N GLU A 177 2.56 -0.10 10.37
CA GLU A 177 1.52 -0.62 11.25
C GLU A 177 0.88 -1.82 10.53
N VAL A 178 1.51 -2.97 10.66
CA VAL A 178 0.93 -4.24 10.23
C VAL A 178 -0.14 -4.54 11.26
N VAL A 179 -1.38 -4.30 10.91
CA VAL A 179 -2.49 -4.89 11.66
C VAL A 179 -2.27 -6.41 11.55
N LYS A 180 -1.92 -7.08 12.64
CA LYS A 180 -1.78 -8.53 12.63
C LYS A 180 -3.17 -9.12 12.44
N TYR A 181 -3.38 -9.71 11.28
CA TYR A 181 -4.62 -10.38 10.90
C TYR A 181 -4.67 -11.83 11.41
N GLU A 182 -4.20 -12.07 12.63
CA GLU A 182 -4.24 -13.39 13.22
C GLU A 182 -5.42 -13.50 14.17
N PRO A 183 -6.25 -14.54 14.07
CA PRO A 183 -7.30 -14.80 15.04
C PRO A 183 -6.66 -15.02 16.42
N LEU A 184 -7.28 -14.45 17.44
CA LEU A 184 -6.75 -14.51 18.80
C LEU A 184 -7.24 -15.75 19.57
N TYR A 185 -8.43 -16.27 19.22
CA TYR A 185 -9.12 -17.25 20.02
C TYR A 185 -9.37 -18.58 19.30
N LEU A 186 -9.07 -18.70 18.00
CA LEU A 186 -9.39 -19.88 17.20
C LEU A 186 -8.31 -20.96 17.35
N ASP A 187 -8.44 -21.81 18.36
CA ASP A 187 -7.57 -22.98 18.57
C ASP A 187 -8.25 -24.26 18.07
N GLU A 188 -7.73 -24.81 16.98
CA GLU A 188 -8.27 -26.01 16.33
C GLU A 188 -8.23 -27.27 17.22
N HIS A 189 -7.36 -27.30 18.26
CA HIS A 189 -7.31 -28.42 19.20
C HIS A 189 -8.62 -28.67 19.93
N PHE A 190 -9.36 -27.58 20.24
CA PHE A 190 -10.63 -27.68 20.95
C PHE A 190 -11.77 -28.17 20.08
N ILE A 191 -11.68 -28.11 18.75
CA ILE A 191 -12.75 -28.55 17.85
C ILE A 191 -13.13 -30.00 18.14
N LYS A 192 -12.15 -30.91 18.24
CA LYS A 192 -12.36 -32.32 18.48
C LYS A 192 -12.43 -32.71 19.96
N GLN A 193 -11.67 -32.02 20.82
CA GLN A 193 -11.54 -32.40 22.23
C GLN A 193 -12.63 -31.84 23.12
N ALA A 194 -13.11 -30.65 22.81
CA ALA A 194 -14.09 -29.90 23.61
C ALA A 194 -14.90 -28.94 22.77
N PRO A 195 -15.85 -29.40 21.92
CA PRO A 195 -16.60 -28.55 20.98
C PRO A 195 -17.31 -27.36 21.64
N SER A 196 -17.82 -27.51 22.85
CA SER A 196 -18.46 -26.40 23.59
C SER A 196 -17.48 -25.28 23.96
N ILE A 197 -16.20 -25.64 24.25
CA ILE A 197 -15.13 -24.64 24.47
C ILE A 197 -14.77 -23.95 23.15
N ALA A 198 -14.69 -24.73 22.06
CA ALA A 198 -14.43 -24.21 20.73
C ALA A 198 -15.51 -23.19 20.30
N LEU A 199 -16.76 -23.46 20.60
CA LEU A 199 -17.89 -22.55 20.35
C LEU A 199 -17.79 -21.25 21.18
N GLY A 200 -17.39 -21.34 22.45
CA GLY A 200 -17.12 -20.17 23.29
C GLY A 200 -15.95 -19.33 22.78
N ASN A 201 -14.91 -19.96 22.23
CA ASN A 201 -13.80 -19.28 21.59
C ASN A 201 -14.22 -18.58 20.29
N ALA A 202 -15.08 -19.22 19.49
CA ALA A 202 -15.66 -18.59 18.29
C ALA A 202 -16.47 -17.34 18.63
N LYS A 203 -17.23 -17.34 19.73
CA LYS A 203 -17.94 -16.14 20.22
C LYS A 203 -16.96 -15.01 20.60
N LYS A 204 -15.84 -15.32 21.26
CA LYS A 204 -14.80 -14.34 21.56
C LYS A 204 -14.16 -13.76 20.29
N GLU A 205 -13.93 -14.59 19.30
CA GLU A 205 -13.41 -14.12 18.01
C GLU A 205 -14.43 -13.26 17.25
N LEU A 206 -15.71 -13.58 17.33
CA LEU A 206 -16.78 -12.73 16.80
C LEU A 206 -16.74 -11.32 17.43
N LEU A 207 -16.55 -11.21 18.75
CA LEU A 207 -16.41 -9.92 19.43
C LEU A 207 -15.12 -9.19 19.02
N HIS A 208 -14.05 -9.93 18.80
CA HIS A 208 -12.80 -9.39 18.26
C HIS A 208 -13.02 -8.78 16.86
N LEU A 209 -13.69 -9.50 15.96
CA LEU A 209 -14.12 -9.03 14.65
C LEU A 209 -14.99 -7.77 14.77
N GLY A 210 -15.95 -7.75 15.69
CA GLY A 210 -16.82 -6.60 15.96
C GLY A 210 -16.06 -5.35 16.37
N ASN A 211 -15.02 -5.49 17.18
CA ASN A 211 -14.15 -4.36 17.56
C ASN A 211 -13.39 -3.79 16.36
N TYR A 212 -12.97 -4.64 15.39
CA TYR A 212 -12.40 -4.16 14.13
C TYR A 212 -13.44 -3.43 13.28
N ALA A 213 -14.66 -3.93 13.19
CA ALA A 213 -15.75 -3.29 12.45
C ALA A 213 -16.10 -1.91 13.03
N ALA A 214 -16.21 -1.79 14.36
CA ALA A 214 -16.41 -0.51 15.03
C ALA A 214 -15.25 0.47 14.77
N LYS A 215 -14.01 -0.01 14.87
CA LYS A 215 -12.81 0.81 14.59
C LYS A 215 -12.75 1.26 13.14
N ALA A 216 -13.11 0.40 12.19
CA ALA A 216 -13.14 0.73 10.76
C ALA A 216 -14.17 1.84 10.50
N PHE A 217 -15.34 1.74 11.12
CA PHE A 217 -16.38 2.77 11.03
C PHE A 217 -15.91 4.12 11.58
N ASP A 218 -15.26 4.14 12.75
CA ASP A 218 -14.68 5.37 13.33
C ASP A 218 -13.59 5.96 12.41
N LEU A 219 -12.76 5.13 11.77
CA LEU A 219 -11.73 5.59 10.82
C LEU A 219 -12.34 6.19 9.53
N SER A 220 -13.43 5.61 9.02
CA SER A 220 -14.09 6.15 7.82
C SER A 220 -14.68 7.54 8.08
N TYR A 221 -15.30 7.76 9.23
CA TYR A 221 -15.77 9.10 9.62
C TYR A 221 -14.61 10.09 9.78
N LYS A 222 -13.55 9.66 10.48
CA LYS A 222 -12.38 10.51 10.66
C LYS A 222 -11.76 10.93 9.33
N TYR A 223 -11.73 10.02 8.34
CA TYR A 223 -11.23 10.35 7.01
C TYR A 223 -12.14 11.35 6.28
N ILE A 224 -13.46 11.26 6.42
CA ILE A 224 -14.40 12.24 5.85
C ILE A 224 -14.14 13.66 6.38
N ILE A 225 -13.72 13.79 7.65
CA ILE A 225 -13.48 15.08 8.29
C ILE A 225 -12.07 15.62 8.05
N ASP A 226 -11.04 14.77 8.26
CA ASP A 226 -9.63 15.18 8.29
C ASP A 226 -8.97 15.15 6.90
N LEU A 227 -9.50 14.35 5.97
CA LEU A 227 -8.94 14.08 4.63
C LEU A 227 -7.47 13.62 4.68
N ASP A 228 -7.05 12.97 5.76
CA ASP A 228 -5.69 12.46 5.96
C ASP A 228 -5.54 11.07 5.33
N GLU A 229 -4.72 10.96 4.27
CA GLU A 229 -4.44 9.70 3.56
C GLU A 229 -3.95 8.57 4.47
N LYS A 230 -3.27 8.90 5.60
CA LYS A 230 -2.85 7.87 6.57
C LYS A 230 -4.04 7.26 7.31
N VAL A 231 -5.09 8.05 7.54
CA VAL A 231 -6.33 7.55 8.14
C VAL A 231 -7.05 6.64 7.16
N ALA A 232 -7.09 7.00 5.87
CA ALA A 232 -7.64 6.15 4.81
C ALA A 232 -6.88 4.82 4.70
N GLU A 233 -5.54 4.85 4.63
CA GLU A 233 -4.71 3.65 4.58
C GLU A 233 -4.96 2.73 5.78
N LYS A 234 -5.10 3.30 6.98
CA LYS A 234 -5.43 2.55 8.19
C LYS A 234 -6.85 1.96 8.14
N GLY A 235 -7.80 2.69 7.56
CA GLY A 235 -9.16 2.21 7.32
C GLY A 235 -9.19 1.00 6.40
N HIS A 236 -8.54 1.06 5.23
CA HIS A 236 -8.43 -0.07 4.31
C HIS A 236 -7.75 -1.30 4.92
N LYS A 237 -6.66 -1.11 5.66
CA LYS A 237 -5.99 -2.20 6.38
C LYS A 237 -6.88 -2.83 7.46
N THR A 238 -7.73 -2.03 8.10
CA THR A 238 -8.65 -2.54 9.12
C THR A 238 -9.77 -3.36 8.48
N GLU A 239 -10.24 -2.97 7.30
CA GLU A 239 -11.22 -3.73 6.51
C GLU A 239 -10.62 -5.05 6.00
N GLU A 240 -9.39 -5.05 5.49
CA GLU A 240 -8.68 -6.28 5.11
C GLU A 240 -8.53 -7.26 6.31
N ALA A 241 -8.34 -6.72 7.53
CA ALA A 241 -8.36 -7.52 8.75
C ALA A 241 -9.72 -8.15 9.02
N ILE A 242 -10.81 -7.38 8.83
CA ILE A 242 -12.19 -7.87 9.00
C ILE A 242 -12.42 -9.06 8.07
N ASN A 243 -12.11 -8.95 6.78
CA ASN A 243 -12.27 -10.01 5.80
C ASN A 243 -11.46 -11.27 6.17
N THR A 244 -10.23 -11.08 6.62
CA THR A 244 -9.35 -12.19 7.01
C THR A 244 -9.88 -12.92 8.25
N ILE A 245 -10.34 -12.18 9.28
CA ILE A 245 -10.87 -12.77 10.50
C ILE A 245 -12.21 -13.48 10.21
N ASP A 246 -13.11 -12.88 9.40
CA ASP A 246 -14.37 -13.52 8.98
C ASP A 246 -14.11 -14.84 8.25
N GLU A 247 -13.19 -14.87 7.30
CA GLU A 247 -12.84 -16.09 6.56
C GLU A 247 -12.31 -17.19 7.51
N GLN A 248 -11.46 -16.84 8.46
CA GLN A 248 -10.88 -17.80 9.40
C GLN A 248 -11.90 -18.29 10.42
N LEU A 249 -12.75 -17.39 10.96
CA LEU A 249 -13.86 -17.76 11.84
C LEU A 249 -14.87 -18.66 11.13
N THR A 250 -15.21 -18.33 9.89
CA THR A 250 -16.08 -19.17 9.05
C THR A 250 -15.52 -20.58 8.86
N ARG A 251 -14.23 -20.72 8.52
CA ARG A 251 -13.56 -22.03 8.37
C ARG A 251 -13.57 -22.80 9.69
N TYR A 252 -13.31 -22.14 10.79
CA TYR A 252 -13.33 -22.75 12.12
C TYR A 252 -14.72 -23.28 12.49
N LEU A 253 -15.77 -22.49 12.24
CA LEU A 253 -17.15 -22.90 12.49
C LEU A 253 -17.61 -24.04 11.59
N ILE A 254 -17.20 -24.05 10.32
CA ILE A 254 -17.46 -25.18 9.40
C ILE A 254 -16.79 -26.47 9.93
N ALA A 255 -15.53 -26.39 10.39
CA ALA A 255 -14.87 -27.54 10.98
C ALA A 255 -15.57 -28.01 12.25
N LEU A 256 -16.00 -27.08 13.11
CA LEU A 256 -16.74 -27.39 14.34
C LEU A 256 -18.11 -28.00 14.07
N SER A 257 -18.81 -27.60 12.99
CA SER A 257 -20.12 -28.18 12.62
C SER A 257 -20.08 -29.67 12.25
N SER A 258 -18.89 -30.21 11.99
CA SER A 258 -18.70 -31.63 11.68
C SER A 258 -18.60 -32.51 12.94
N GLU A 259 -18.53 -31.88 14.12
CA GLU A 259 -18.46 -32.58 15.40
C GLU A 259 -19.86 -32.81 16.02
N ALA A 260 -19.92 -33.64 17.05
CA ALA A 260 -21.18 -33.93 17.73
C ALA A 260 -21.63 -32.77 18.64
N LEU A 261 -22.41 -31.88 18.08
CA LEU A 261 -23.02 -30.72 18.77
C LEU A 261 -24.46 -31.06 19.20
N SER A 262 -24.91 -30.54 20.33
CA SER A 262 -26.31 -30.52 20.68
C SER A 262 -27.08 -29.57 19.74
N GLN A 263 -28.41 -29.70 19.67
CA GLN A 263 -29.23 -28.82 18.87
C GLN A 263 -29.00 -27.35 19.23
N LYS A 264 -28.95 -27.00 20.54
CA LYS A 264 -28.69 -25.63 21.00
C LYS A 264 -27.33 -25.11 20.57
N GLU A 265 -26.26 -25.94 20.65
CA GLU A 265 -24.94 -25.55 20.21
C GLU A 265 -24.88 -25.33 18.70
N SER A 266 -25.61 -26.13 17.92
CA SER A 266 -25.73 -25.95 16.47
C SER A 266 -26.46 -24.66 16.09
N GLU A 267 -27.47 -24.27 16.86
CA GLU A 267 -28.17 -22.98 16.70
C GLU A 267 -27.24 -21.81 17.03
N VAL A 268 -26.48 -21.86 18.13
CA VAL A 268 -25.50 -20.84 18.50
C VAL A 268 -24.39 -20.74 17.42
N LEU A 269 -23.88 -21.88 16.91
CA LEU A 269 -22.89 -21.89 15.83
C LEU A 269 -23.40 -21.14 14.60
N THR A 270 -24.64 -21.45 14.16
CA THR A 270 -25.25 -20.79 13.01
C THR A 270 -25.39 -19.29 13.24
N ASN A 271 -25.79 -18.88 14.44
CA ASN A 271 -25.97 -17.47 14.77
C ASN A 271 -24.63 -16.71 14.84
N ILE A 272 -23.54 -17.37 15.32
CA ILE A 272 -22.19 -16.78 15.25
C ILE A 272 -21.77 -16.60 13.79
N LEU A 273 -22.04 -17.57 12.92
CA LEU A 273 -21.72 -17.48 11.49
C LEU A 273 -22.47 -16.34 10.80
N ASP A 274 -23.76 -16.21 11.08
CA ASP A 274 -24.57 -15.11 10.53
C ASP A 274 -24.14 -13.75 11.07
N SER A 275 -23.79 -13.68 12.36
CA SER A 275 -23.26 -12.47 12.98
C SER A 275 -21.91 -12.04 12.44
N SER A 276 -21.03 -13.00 12.11
CA SER A 276 -19.74 -12.72 11.45
C SER A 276 -19.97 -12.01 10.12
N ARG A 277 -20.94 -12.48 9.33
CA ARG A 277 -21.30 -11.83 8.06
C ARG A 277 -21.87 -10.44 8.23
N ASP A 278 -22.71 -10.20 9.27
CA ASP A 278 -23.19 -8.86 9.55
C ASP A 278 -22.04 -7.90 9.90
N LEU A 279 -21.02 -8.37 10.63
CA LEU A 279 -19.84 -7.57 10.96
C LEU A 279 -18.93 -7.32 9.73
N GLU A 280 -18.78 -8.30 8.84
CA GLU A 280 -18.09 -8.14 7.56
C GLU A 280 -18.82 -7.10 6.70
N ARG A 281 -20.17 -7.11 6.64
CA ARG A 281 -20.95 -6.08 5.96
C ARG A 281 -20.74 -4.67 6.51
N ILE A 282 -20.53 -4.52 7.82
CA ILE A 282 -20.12 -3.23 8.38
C ILE A 282 -18.77 -2.80 7.82
N GLY A 283 -17.82 -3.74 7.66
CA GLY A 283 -16.54 -3.52 6.98
C GLY A 283 -16.71 -3.05 5.54
N ASP A 284 -17.51 -3.75 4.73
CA ASP A 284 -17.83 -3.40 3.34
C ASP A 284 -18.37 -1.96 3.22
N HIS A 285 -19.32 -1.59 4.10
CA HIS A 285 -19.86 -0.23 4.12
C HIS A 285 -18.81 0.80 4.51
N THR A 286 -17.86 0.43 5.36
CA THR A 286 -16.72 1.29 5.74
C THR A 286 -15.79 1.51 4.56
N GLU A 287 -15.47 0.46 3.81
CA GLU A 287 -14.65 0.58 2.59
C GLU A 287 -15.33 1.46 1.55
N ALA A 288 -16.64 1.30 1.37
CA ALA A 288 -17.41 2.15 0.47
C ALA A 288 -17.35 3.64 0.88
N LEU A 289 -17.38 3.94 2.17
CA LEU A 289 -17.23 5.30 2.70
C LEU A 289 -15.82 5.86 2.46
N LEU A 290 -14.77 5.07 2.63
CA LEU A 290 -13.39 5.47 2.33
C LEU A 290 -13.24 5.79 0.84
N ASN A 291 -13.70 4.90 -0.05
CA ASN A 291 -13.66 5.09 -1.49
C ASN A 291 -14.46 6.31 -1.96
N LEU A 292 -15.62 6.57 -1.31
CA LEU A 292 -16.44 7.73 -1.58
C LEU A 292 -15.73 9.03 -1.17
N THR A 293 -15.03 9.02 -0.05
CA THR A 293 -14.24 10.17 0.43
C THR A 293 -13.08 10.46 -0.52
N ASP A 294 -12.36 9.45 -1.00
CA ASP A 294 -11.32 9.59 -2.03
C ASP A 294 -11.87 10.23 -3.30
N TYR A 295 -13.07 9.84 -3.70
CA TYR A 295 -13.72 10.43 -4.87
C TYR A 295 -14.04 11.92 -4.63
N LEU A 296 -14.58 12.28 -3.46
CA LEU A 296 -14.89 13.66 -3.09
C LEU A 296 -13.65 14.54 -3.10
N GLN A 297 -12.54 14.05 -2.50
CA GLN A 297 -11.26 14.74 -2.46
C GLN A 297 -10.70 14.99 -3.86
N ARG A 298 -10.68 13.95 -4.71
CA ARG A 298 -10.20 14.08 -6.11
C ARG A 298 -11.04 15.05 -6.95
N LYS A 299 -12.31 15.24 -6.63
CA LYS A 299 -13.23 16.15 -7.32
C LYS A 299 -13.34 17.53 -6.67
N ASN A 300 -12.59 17.77 -5.58
CA ASN A 300 -12.68 19.00 -4.77
C ASN A 300 -14.14 19.33 -4.38
N VAL A 301 -14.89 18.30 -3.94
CA VAL A 301 -16.27 18.47 -3.46
C VAL A 301 -16.24 18.69 -1.97
N GLU A 302 -16.71 19.83 -1.51
CA GLU A 302 -16.77 20.17 -0.09
C GLU A 302 -18.21 20.15 0.42
N PHE A 303 -18.38 19.71 1.66
CA PHE A 303 -19.64 19.82 2.39
C PHE A 303 -19.74 21.14 3.13
N SER A 304 -20.95 21.67 3.27
CA SER A 304 -21.18 22.84 4.11
C SER A 304 -21.04 22.47 5.60
N ASP A 305 -20.73 23.46 6.45
CA ASP A 305 -20.65 23.27 7.92
C ASP A 305 -21.93 22.65 8.49
N ALA A 306 -23.09 22.98 7.93
CA ALA A 306 -24.36 22.42 8.34
C ALA A 306 -24.45 20.92 7.98
N ALA A 307 -23.96 20.51 6.80
CA ALA A 307 -23.93 19.12 6.39
C ALA A 307 -22.95 18.31 7.25
N LEU A 308 -21.77 18.87 7.55
CA LEU A 308 -20.78 18.20 8.42
C LEU A 308 -21.33 17.96 9.83
N LYS A 309 -22.03 18.92 10.41
CA LYS A 309 -22.70 18.75 11.73
C LYS A 309 -23.81 17.68 11.70
N GLU A 310 -24.55 17.62 10.60
CA GLU A 310 -25.57 16.58 10.41
C GLU A 310 -24.94 15.19 10.28
N LEU A 311 -23.81 15.08 9.54
CA LEU A 311 -23.04 13.82 9.44
C LEU A 311 -22.47 13.40 10.79
N GLU A 312 -21.91 14.33 11.56
CA GLU A 312 -21.38 14.08 12.90
C GLU A 312 -22.44 13.50 13.84
N GLU A 313 -23.66 14.06 13.83
CA GLU A 313 -24.75 13.58 14.68
C GLU A 313 -25.16 12.15 14.34
N VAL A 314 -25.32 11.82 13.04
CA VAL A 314 -25.67 10.45 12.62
C VAL A 314 -24.51 9.49 12.89
N TYR A 315 -23.27 9.90 12.61
CA TYR A 315 -22.10 9.11 12.93
C TYR A 315 -22.04 8.74 14.42
N ARG A 316 -22.17 9.72 15.31
CA ARG A 316 -22.11 9.50 16.76
C ARG A 316 -23.17 8.51 17.21
N GLN A 317 -24.42 8.67 16.74
CA GLN A 317 -25.49 7.76 17.08
C GLN A 317 -25.23 6.34 16.57
N THR A 318 -24.71 6.19 15.36
CA THR A 318 -24.38 4.89 14.76
C THR A 318 -23.17 4.24 15.43
N SER A 319 -22.12 5.00 15.75
CA SER A 319 -20.93 4.49 16.46
C SER A 319 -21.28 3.99 17.87
N ASP A 320 -22.05 4.77 18.63
CA ASP A 320 -22.54 4.35 19.94
C ASP A 320 -23.47 3.14 19.85
N PHE A 321 -24.25 3.04 18.78
CA PHE A 321 -25.15 1.91 18.53
C PHE A 321 -24.38 0.61 18.29
N ILE A 322 -23.32 0.65 17.47
CA ILE A 322 -22.44 -0.52 17.22
C ILE A 322 -21.83 -1.01 18.54
N LYS A 323 -21.26 -0.09 19.34
CA LYS A 323 -20.62 -0.41 20.62
C LYS A 323 -21.59 -1.06 21.60
N ASP A 324 -22.81 -0.53 21.70
CA ASP A 324 -23.84 -1.08 22.55
C ASP A 324 -24.39 -2.43 22.07
N ALA A 325 -24.46 -2.64 20.75
CA ALA A 325 -24.81 -3.95 20.20
C ALA A 325 -23.74 -5.00 20.53
N LEU A 326 -22.46 -4.68 20.37
CA LEU A 326 -21.34 -5.56 20.73
C LEU A 326 -21.31 -5.86 22.24
N ASP A 327 -21.51 -4.85 23.09
CA ASP A 327 -21.57 -5.01 24.55
C ASP A 327 -22.74 -5.90 24.97
N SER A 328 -23.89 -5.79 24.28
CA SER A 328 -25.03 -6.69 24.55
C SER A 328 -24.72 -8.15 24.21
N VAL A 329 -23.95 -8.41 23.14
CA VAL A 329 -23.50 -9.76 22.76
C VAL A 329 -22.47 -10.28 23.78
N GLU A 330 -21.51 -9.46 24.20
CA GLU A 330 -20.47 -9.82 25.15
C GLU A 330 -21.05 -10.25 26.49
N ASN A 331 -21.98 -9.45 27.03
CA ASN A 331 -22.55 -9.63 28.35
C ASN A 331 -23.86 -10.43 28.37
N ASN A 332 -24.36 -10.89 27.20
CA ASN A 332 -25.71 -11.47 27.05
C ASN A 332 -26.79 -10.57 27.66
N ASP A 333 -26.71 -9.25 27.50
CA ASP A 333 -27.61 -8.30 28.09
C ASP A 333 -28.89 -8.10 27.23
N ILE A 334 -29.92 -8.88 27.53
CA ILE A 334 -31.21 -8.87 26.82
C ILE A 334 -31.91 -7.51 26.94
N GLU A 335 -31.86 -6.86 28.09
CA GLU A 335 -32.53 -5.57 28.28
C GLU A 335 -31.84 -4.47 27.45
N LYS A 336 -30.52 -4.47 27.45
CA LYS A 336 -29.73 -3.57 26.58
C LYS A 336 -30.04 -3.82 25.12
N ALA A 337 -30.01 -5.07 24.67
CA ALA A 337 -30.31 -5.44 23.29
C ALA A 337 -31.73 -4.98 22.86
N ARG A 338 -32.73 -5.13 23.73
CA ARG A 338 -34.10 -4.64 23.47
C ARG A 338 -34.18 -3.12 23.37
N SER A 339 -33.43 -2.40 24.18
CA SER A 339 -33.41 -0.92 24.14
C SER A 339 -32.85 -0.39 22.80
N LEU A 340 -32.08 -1.19 22.08
CA LEU A 340 -31.53 -0.81 20.78
C LEU A 340 -32.59 -0.73 19.66
N VAL A 341 -33.74 -1.41 19.80
CA VAL A 341 -34.83 -1.35 18.79
C VAL A 341 -35.31 0.09 18.62
N GLU A 342 -35.63 0.80 19.73
CA GLU A 342 -36.08 2.19 19.67
C GLU A 342 -35.00 3.13 19.10
N ARG A 343 -33.72 2.89 19.45
CA ARG A 343 -32.61 3.69 18.96
C ARG A 343 -32.38 3.47 17.45
N HIS A 344 -32.51 2.24 16.96
CA HIS A 344 -32.45 1.92 15.54
C HIS A 344 -33.54 2.64 14.74
N GLU A 345 -34.81 2.63 15.25
CA GLU A 345 -35.91 3.39 14.66
C GLU A 345 -35.61 4.91 14.63
N ALA A 346 -34.97 5.43 15.66
CA ALA A 346 -34.56 6.83 15.72
C ALA A 346 -33.51 7.17 14.65
N ILE A 347 -32.48 6.33 14.45
CA ILE A 347 -31.46 6.49 13.41
C ILE A 347 -32.15 6.49 12.02
N ASN A 348 -33.02 5.54 11.76
CA ASN A 348 -33.78 5.44 10.52
C ASN A 348 -34.69 6.68 10.28
N LYS A 349 -35.22 7.27 11.33
CA LYS A 349 -36.01 8.48 11.24
C LYS A 349 -35.15 9.71 10.93
N ILE A 350 -33.98 9.82 11.55
CA ILE A 350 -33.01 10.89 11.29
C ILE A 350 -32.58 10.84 9.82
N GLU A 351 -32.19 9.68 9.28
CA GLU A 351 -31.85 9.50 7.88
C GLU A 351 -32.94 10.06 6.95
N ARG A 352 -34.19 9.66 7.17
CA ARG A 352 -35.33 10.14 6.36
C ARG A 352 -35.53 11.66 6.43
N VAL A 353 -35.30 12.27 7.58
CA VAL A 353 -35.38 13.72 7.77
C VAL A 353 -34.24 14.43 7.06
N LEU A 354 -33.01 13.96 7.23
CA LEU A 354 -31.83 14.54 6.60
C LEU A 354 -31.90 14.43 5.06
N ARG A 355 -32.29 13.28 4.54
CA ARG A 355 -32.53 13.09 3.10
C ARG A 355 -33.52 14.12 2.54
N LYS A 356 -34.65 14.33 3.21
CA LYS A 356 -35.66 15.33 2.79
C LYS A 356 -35.12 16.75 2.89
N THR A 357 -34.41 17.06 3.94
CA THR A 357 -33.83 18.40 4.17
C THR A 357 -32.77 18.69 3.10
N HIS A 358 -31.92 17.72 2.81
CA HIS A 358 -30.87 17.86 1.82
C HIS A 358 -31.41 18.03 0.38
N ILE A 359 -32.45 17.26 0.00
CA ILE A 359 -33.14 17.44 -1.27
C ILE A 359 -33.74 18.87 -1.39
N LYS A 360 -34.26 19.43 -0.30
CA LYS A 360 -34.74 20.82 -0.30
C LYS A 360 -33.59 21.82 -0.51
N ARG A 361 -32.43 21.64 0.10
CA ARG A 361 -31.22 22.47 -0.13
C ARG A 361 -30.75 22.38 -1.57
N LEU A 362 -30.73 21.18 -2.12
CA LEU A 362 -30.37 20.95 -3.52
C LEU A 362 -31.30 21.71 -4.48
N ASN A 363 -32.60 21.62 -4.27
CA ASN A 363 -33.59 22.31 -5.12
C ASN A 363 -33.53 23.85 -5.01
N LYS A 364 -33.00 24.37 -3.90
CA LYS A 364 -32.77 25.80 -3.70
C LYS A 364 -31.42 26.30 -4.22
N GLY A 365 -30.56 25.40 -4.69
CA GLY A 365 -29.21 25.74 -5.14
C GLY A 365 -28.25 26.07 -3.96
N GLU A 366 -28.58 25.67 -2.74
CA GLU A 366 -27.75 25.89 -1.53
C GLU A 366 -26.57 24.92 -1.43
N CYS A 367 -26.53 23.88 -2.24
CA CYS A 367 -25.42 22.94 -2.36
C CYS A 367 -25.26 22.46 -3.79
N SER A 368 -24.05 22.00 -4.16
CA SER A 368 -23.82 21.39 -5.46
C SER A 368 -24.54 20.04 -5.56
N THR A 369 -24.98 19.66 -6.77
CA THR A 369 -25.62 18.36 -7.01
C THR A 369 -24.72 17.22 -6.56
N GLN A 370 -23.42 17.36 -6.78
CA GLN A 370 -22.43 16.33 -6.44
C GLN A 370 -22.26 16.17 -4.92
N ALA A 371 -22.18 17.27 -4.15
CA ALA A 371 -22.19 17.22 -2.69
C ALA A 371 -23.50 16.62 -2.16
N GLY A 372 -24.63 16.95 -2.81
CA GLY A 372 -25.94 16.46 -2.44
C GLY A 372 -26.10 14.96 -2.56
N VAL A 373 -25.70 14.38 -3.68
CA VAL A 373 -25.80 12.92 -3.91
C VAL A 373 -24.89 12.18 -2.93
N ASN A 374 -23.63 12.60 -2.80
CA ASN A 374 -22.69 11.92 -1.93
C ASN A 374 -23.04 12.04 -0.44
N PHE A 375 -23.64 13.15 0.02
CA PHE A 375 -24.18 13.27 1.37
C PHE A 375 -25.26 12.21 1.66
N ILE A 376 -26.18 12.03 0.70
CA ILE A 376 -27.25 11.01 0.80
C ILE A 376 -26.66 9.60 0.83
N ASP A 377 -25.61 9.35 0.06
CA ASP A 377 -24.94 8.04 0.03
C ASP A 377 -24.26 7.76 1.38
N ILE A 378 -23.56 8.73 1.96
CA ILE A 378 -22.91 8.58 3.28
C ILE A 378 -23.95 8.24 4.36
N ILE A 379 -25.04 9.01 4.47
CA ILE A 379 -26.06 8.73 5.51
C ILE A 379 -26.75 7.38 5.27
N SER A 380 -26.88 6.95 4.01
CA SER A 380 -27.41 5.63 3.68
C SER A 380 -26.47 4.51 4.16
N HIS A 381 -25.14 4.64 3.97
CA HIS A 381 -24.16 3.70 4.53
C HIS A 381 -24.22 3.65 6.05
N TYR A 382 -24.33 4.80 6.74
CA TYR A 382 -24.47 4.83 8.21
C TYR A 382 -25.71 4.06 8.69
N THR A 383 -26.84 4.23 7.99
CA THR A 383 -28.06 3.49 8.30
C THR A 383 -27.89 1.99 8.08
N ARG A 384 -27.24 1.57 6.97
CA ARG A 384 -26.95 0.15 6.73
C ARG A 384 -26.04 -0.46 7.79
N VAL A 385 -25.06 0.29 8.26
CA VAL A 385 -24.20 -0.14 9.37
C VAL A 385 -25.05 -0.37 10.63
N SER A 386 -26.02 0.52 10.94
CA SER A 386 -26.93 0.31 12.07
C SER A 386 -27.89 -0.87 11.85
N ASP A 387 -28.32 -1.16 10.63
CA ASP A 387 -29.15 -2.33 10.32
C ASP A 387 -28.38 -3.63 10.67
N HIS A 388 -27.11 -3.76 10.23
CA HIS A 388 -26.29 -4.91 10.54
C HIS A 388 -25.96 -5.05 12.03
N ALA A 389 -25.70 -3.94 12.73
CA ALA A 389 -25.51 -3.96 14.17
C ALA A 389 -26.80 -4.34 14.94
N MET A 390 -27.97 -3.98 14.40
CA MET A 390 -29.26 -4.40 14.97
C MET A 390 -29.46 -5.92 14.88
N ASN A 391 -29.05 -6.55 13.77
CA ASN A 391 -29.14 -8.01 13.60
C ASN A 391 -28.38 -8.76 14.70
N LEU A 392 -27.24 -8.22 15.20
CA LEU A 392 -26.52 -8.80 16.33
C LEU A 392 -27.36 -8.72 17.61
N ALA A 393 -27.92 -7.54 17.91
CA ALA A 393 -28.74 -7.33 19.09
C ALA A 393 -30.00 -8.22 19.09
N GLU A 394 -30.62 -8.42 17.92
CA GLU A 394 -31.81 -9.30 17.77
C GLU A 394 -31.51 -10.73 18.21
N LYS A 395 -30.32 -11.27 17.88
CA LYS A 395 -29.90 -12.60 18.30
C LYS A 395 -29.73 -12.72 19.82
N VAL A 396 -29.34 -11.63 20.48
CA VAL A 396 -29.20 -11.61 21.95
C VAL A 396 -30.56 -11.68 22.63
N PHE A 397 -31.50 -10.84 22.25
CA PHE A 397 -32.82 -10.85 22.95
C PHE A 397 -33.73 -12.00 22.49
N ALA A 398 -33.38 -12.69 21.40
CA ALA A 398 -33.95 -13.98 21.04
C ALA A 398 -33.29 -15.17 21.77
N GLU A 399 -32.31 -14.93 22.65
CA GLU A 399 -31.54 -15.93 23.40
C GLU A 399 -30.82 -16.95 22.49
N GLN A 400 -30.34 -16.49 21.33
CA GLN A 400 -29.78 -17.36 20.28
C GLN A 400 -28.25 -17.30 20.16
N ILE A 401 -27.54 -16.45 20.92
CA ILE A 401 -26.09 -16.27 20.82
C ILE A 401 -25.39 -16.18 22.18
#